data_5c2a839b4aa2045f9f096ca10764ce84
#
_entry.id   5c2a839b4aa2045f9f096ca10764ce84
#
_cell.length_a   1.000
_cell.length_b   1.000
_cell.length_c   1.000
_cell.angle_alpha   90.00
_cell.angle_beta   90.00
_cell.angle_gamma   90.00
#
_symmetry.space_group_name_H-M   'P 1'
#
loop_
_entity.id
_entity.type
_entity.pdbx_description
1 polymer ?
#
loop_
_entity_poly.entity_id
_entity_poly.type
_entity_poly.pdbx_seq_one_letter_code
_entity_poly.pdbx_strand_id
1 'polypeptide(L)'
;MSKLASLAVAVVMACAVAPAAGQQLTYSWPTNVGPLNPHLYAPNQMFAQASVYEPLVRYRADGTIEPWLATAWTVSPDGRTYDFILRPGVTFSDGTPFDAAAVKANFDAILANRARHEWLDLTRQIDRAEIAGPLAFRLVLKAPHDPTLRELALPRPFRFLSPAAMGEGGTTASGIKAPVGTGPWRLVETRLGISDTFAANPTYWGGKPAFARLVVKVIPDPNTRAIALQTGEIDLVYGAAGQIPSEAFLRLRDQAPAVSGAVSAPLATRVLALNSARAPTDDRAVRLAINRAVDKDTLVRTVLDGLEPRADFLFAPSVPDADAGLTPHGFDRAAANRLLDEAGWARGTDGMRAKGGRPLAVELDFVGTNAQQKAIAEVIQADLARIGIAVRLVGEEESAILARQKDGRFGLIFGETWGPPYDPASFLSAMRAPSHADYQAQRGLPEKPEIDATITAILAAADPAERKRLTAGLLTALHESAVYLPISHAVAIEVHRSAIAGVGFGATLNEIPFAAMRPASDRADR
;
A
#
# COMPACT_ATOMS: atom_id res chain seq x y z
N MET A 1 9.96 -80.78 32.66
CA MET A 1 9.25 -80.40 31.45
C MET A 1 8.80 -78.92 31.64
N SER A 2 9.65 -77.97 31.23
CA SER A 2 9.38 -76.56 31.40
C SER A 2 9.19 -75.95 30.00
N LYS A 3 8.02 -75.30 29.74
CA LYS A 3 7.73 -74.61 28.50
C LYS A 3 8.06 -73.10 28.68
N LEU A 4 9.11 -72.64 28.02
CA LEU A 4 9.38 -71.27 27.86
C LEU A 4 8.47 -70.72 26.76
N ALA A 5 7.67 -69.66 27.08
CA ALA A 5 6.90 -68.89 26.13
C ALA A 5 7.70 -67.64 25.77
N SER A 6 8.11 -67.52 24.51
CA SER A 6 8.77 -66.31 23.96
C SER A 6 7.74 -65.25 23.62
N LEU A 7 7.81 -64.14 24.26
CA LEU A 7 6.99 -62.96 23.97
C LEU A 7 7.73 -62.09 22.90
N ALA A 8 7.20 -62.04 21.67
CA ALA A 8 7.71 -61.15 20.63
C ALA A 8 7.09 -59.78 20.80
N VAL A 9 7.90 -58.77 21.15
CA VAL A 9 7.51 -57.37 21.19
C VAL A 9 7.68 -56.79 19.77
N ALA A 10 6.57 -56.52 19.09
CA ALA A 10 6.57 -55.79 17.83
C ALA A 10 6.73 -54.29 18.11
N VAL A 11 7.90 -53.72 17.81
CA VAL A 11 8.15 -52.27 17.81
C VAL A 11 7.54 -51.69 16.54
N VAL A 12 6.41 -51.00 16.65
CA VAL A 12 5.84 -50.19 15.57
C VAL A 12 6.63 -48.90 15.49
N MET A 13 7.56 -48.83 14.54
CA MET A 13 8.21 -47.58 14.16
C MET A 13 7.19 -46.70 13.45
N ALA A 14 6.64 -45.69 14.13
CA ALA A 14 5.90 -44.63 13.51
C ALA A 14 6.90 -43.77 12.69
N CYS A 15 6.99 -44.01 11.39
CA CYS A 15 7.67 -43.12 10.47
C CYS A 15 6.92 -41.78 10.48
N ALA A 16 7.43 -40.80 11.21
CA ALA A 16 7.08 -39.39 11.02
C ALA A 16 7.53 -39.01 9.59
N VAL A 17 6.58 -38.97 8.66
CA VAL A 17 6.83 -38.44 7.33
C VAL A 17 7.13 -36.95 7.49
N ALA A 18 8.40 -36.58 7.50
CA ALA A 18 8.81 -35.20 7.36
C ALA A 18 8.23 -34.68 6.03
N PRO A 19 7.57 -33.51 6.00
CA PRO A 19 7.05 -32.96 4.75
C PRO A 19 8.24 -32.78 3.78
N ALA A 20 8.09 -33.30 2.57
CA ALA A 20 9.09 -33.14 1.52
C ALA A 20 9.43 -31.65 1.37
N ALA A 21 10.72 -31.30 1.29
CA ALA A 21 11.23 -29.93 1.26
C ALA A 21 10.66 -29.06 0.11
N GLY A 22 9.99 -29.66 -0.89
CA GLY A 22 9.32 -28.97 -2.00
C GLY A 22 7.88 -28.52 -1.74
N GLN A 23 7.30 -28.75 -0.55
CA GLN A 23 5.88 -28.46 -0.26
C GLN A 23 5.64 -27.17 0.52
N GLN A 24 6.69 -26.45 0.93
CA GLN A 24 6.59 -25.24 1.75
C GLN A 24 7.31 -24.08 1.09
N LEU A 25 6.66 -22.91 1.09
CA LEU A 25 7.25 -21.61 0.77
C LEU A 25 7.43 -20.82 2.08
N THR A 26 8.63 -20.32 2.34
CA THR A 26 8.93 -19.54 3.55
C THR A 26 9.21 -18.08 3.18
N TYR A 27 8.41 -17.19 3.73
CA TYR A 27 8.50 -15.74 3.59
C TYR A 27 8.75 -15.10 4.96
N SER A 28 9.10 -13.83 5.04
CA SER A 28 9.22 -13.12 6.32
C SER A 28 8.54 -11.75 6.29
N TRP A 29 8.01 -11.37 7.46
CA TRP A 29 7.43 -10.06 7.71
C TRP A 29 7.86 -9.57 9.10
N PRO A 30 7.90 -8.24 9.37
CA PRO A 30 8.34 -7.73 10.68
C PRO A 30 7.47 -8.14 11.87
N THR A 31 6.20 -8.42 11.64
CA THR A 31 5.20 -8.74 12.67
C THR A 31 4.29 -9.87 12.22
N ASN A 32 3.50 -10.44 13.13
CA ASN A 32 2.41 -11.35 12.74
C ASN A 32 1.39 -10.67 11.83
N VAL A 33 0.68 -11.47 11.02
CA VAL A 33 -0.29 -10.98 10.02
C VAL A 33 -1.54 -10.35 10.63
N GLY A 34 -1.78 -10.57 11.92
CA GLY A 34 -2.96 -10.08 12.63
C GLY A 34 -4.19 -10.95 12.43
N PRO A 35 -5.34 -10.53 12.97
CA PRO A 35 -6.59 -11.32 12.94
C PRO A 35 -7.21 -11.44 11.56
N LEU A 36 -6.70 -10.73 10.55
CA LEU A 36 -7.15 -10.75 9.16
C LEU A 36 -8.65 -10.47 8.99
N ASN A 37 -9.19 -9.51 9.74
CA ASN A 37 -10.55 -9.03 9.49
C ASN A 37 -10.55 -8.15 8.23
N PRO A 38 -11.23 -8.55 7.13
CA PRO A 38 -11.13 -7.82 5.85
C PRO A 38 -11.80 -6.44 5.89
N HIS A 39 -12.64 -6.17 6.89
CA HIS A 39 -13.34 -4.91 7.09
C HIS A 39 -12.68 -4.00 8.14
N LEU A 40 -11.49 -4.37 8.65
CA LEU A 40 -10.68 -3.54 9.55
C LEU A 40 -9.27 -3.33 8.98
N TYR A 41 -8.52 -2.39 9.54
CA TYR A 41 -7.26 -1.93 8.93
C TYR A 41 -6.01 -2.36 9.71
N ALA A 42 -6.06 -2.39 11.03
CA ALA A 42 -4.93 -2.75 11.88
C ALA A 42 -5.40 -3.64 13.03
N PRO A 43 -4.56 -4.60 13.43
CA PRO A 43 -3.20 -4.92 12.98
C PRO A 43 -3.14 -5.91 11.80
N ASN A 44 -3.94 -5.75 10.77
CA ASN A 44 -4.05 -6.67 9.64
C ASN A 44 -3.04 -6.35 8.54
N GLN A 45 -2.32 -7.34 8.04
CA GLN A 45 -1.38 -7.18 6.93
C GLN A 45 -2.08 -7.41 5.59
N MET A 46 -2.02 -6.42 4.69
CA MET A 46 -2.78 -6.44 3.43
C MET A 46 -2.41 -7.59 2.50
N PHE A 47 -1.12 -7.97 2.42
CA PHE A 47 -0.68 -9.11 1.62
C PHE A 47 -1.30 -10.42 2.08
N ALA A 48 -1.46 -10.60 3.40
CA ALA A 48 -2.08 -11.79 3.96
C ALA A 48 -3.61 -11.77 3.79
N GLN A 49 -4.24 -10.59 3.92
CA GLN A 49 -5.65 -10.43 3.57
C GLN A 49 -5.91 -10.78 2.10
N ALA A 50 -5.09 -10.27 1.18
CA ALA A 50 -5.20 -10.58 -0.25
C ALA A 50 -4.99 -12.06 -0.57
N SER A 51 -4.26 -12.80 0.27
CA SER A 51 -4.06 -14.24 0.13
C SER A 51 -5.27 -15.06 0.57
N VAL A 52 -6.06 -14.54 1.54
CA VAL A 52 -7.23 -15.24 2.12
C VAL A 52 -8.54 -14.82 1.46
N TYR A 53 -8.66 -13.54 1.10
CA TYR A 53 -9.90 -12.94 0.62
C TYR A 53 -9.75 -12.38 -0.79
N GLU A 54 -10.81 -12.54 -1.58
CA GLU A 54 -10.86 -12.09 -2.97
C GLU A 54 -11.93 -11.04 -3.19
N PRO A 55 -11.76 -10.15 -4.23
CA PRO A 55 -12.72 -9.12 -4.60
C PRO A 55 -13.72 -9.61 -5.66
N LEU A 56 -14.75 -8.81 -5.96
CA LEU A 56 -15.62 -9.06 -7.12
C LEU A 56 -14.86 -8.94 -8.44
N VAL A 57 -14.02 -7.94 -8.54
CA VAL A 57 -13.23 -7.61 -9.73
C VAL A 57 -11.78 -7.39 -9.33
N ARG A 58 -10.83 -7.59 -10.24
CA ARG A 58 -9.41 -7.45 -9.96
C ARG A 58 -8.77 -6.38 -10.84
N TYR A 59 -7.84 -5.63 -10.26
CA TYR A 59 -7.04 -4.63 -10.95
C TYR A 59 -5.82 -5.30 -11.59
N ARG A 60 -5.52 -4.94 -12.85
CA ARG A 60 -4.36 -5.41 -13.61
C ARG A 60 -3.26 -4.36 -13.65
N ALA A 61 -2.03 -4.80 -13.89
CA ALA A 61 -0.87 -3.91 -13.98
C ALA A 61 -0.97 -2.86 -15.11
N ASP A 62 -1.79 -3.12 -16.14
CA ASP A 62 -2.08 -2.18 -17.23
C ASP A 62 -3.18 -1.15 -16.89
N GLY A 63 -3.69 -1.14 -15.66
CA GLY A 63 -4.73 -0.23 -15.20
C GLY A 63 -6.16 -0.68 -15.49
N THR A 64 -6.35 -1.81 -16.18
CA THR A 64 -7.67 -2.34 -16.50
C THR A 64 -8.26 -3.14 -15.33
N ILE A 65 -9.59 -3.28 -15.36
CA ILE A 65 -10.33 -4.12 -14.40
C ILE A 65 -10.74 -5.40 -15.11
N GLU A 66 -10.46 -6.54 -14.47
CA GLU A 66 -10.84 -7.86 -14.99
C GLU A 66 -11.87 -8.55 -14.08
N PRO A 67 -12.71 -9.45 -14.66
CA PRO A 67 -13.58 -10.33 -13.88
C PRO A 67 -12.80 -11.19 -12.88
N TRP A 68 -13.39 -11.38 -11.67
CA TRP A 68 -12.80 -12.27 -10.66
C TRP A 68 -13.88 -13.12 -9.98
N LEU A 69 -14.35 -12.78 -8.76
CA LEU A 69 -15.52 -13.44 -8.16
C LEU A 69 -16.83 -13.05 -8.87
N ALA A 70 -16.88 -11.89 -9.51
CA ALA A 70 -17.87 -11.59 -10.55
C ALA A 70 -17.30 -11.97 -11.92
N THR A 71 -18.09 -12.65 -12.75
CA THR A 71 -17.71 -13.04 -14.12
C THR A 71 -18.04 -11.96 -15.14
N ALA A 72 -19.00 -11.09 -14.82
CA ALA A 72 -19.43 -9.97 -15.66
C ALA A 72 -20.13 -8.92 -14.80
N TRP A 73 -20.22 -7.71 -15.33
CA TRP A 73 -21.03 -6.64 -14.76
C TRP A 73 -21.55 -5.70 -15.84
N THR A 74 -22.63 -4.98 -15.51
CA THR A 74 -23.14 -3.85 -16.31
C THR A 74 -23.29 -2.64 -15.44
N VAL A 75 -23.14 -1.46 -16.04
CA VAL A 75 -23.32 -0.16 -15.37
C VAL A 75 -24.48 0.56 -16.05
N SER A 76 -25.42 1.08 -15.27
CA SER A 76 -26.54 1.86 -15.82
C SER A 76 -26.03 3.15 -16.51
N PRO A 77 -26.80 3.69 -17.48
CA PRO A 77 -26.39 4.89 -18.21
C PRO A 77 -26.15 6.12 -17.33
N ASP A 78 -26.79 6.19 -16.16
CA ASP A 78 -26.60 7.26 -15.17
C ASP A 78 -25.40 7.01 -14.24
N GLY A 79 -24.64 5.91 -14.43
CA GLY A 79 -23.45 5.57 -13.66
C GLY A 79 -23.72 5.19 -12.19
N ARG A 80 -24.99 4.94 -11.80
CA ARG A 80 -25.37 4.75 -10.40
C ARG A 80 -25.69 3.32 -10.02
N THR A 81 -25.94 2.44 -10.96
CA THR A 81 -26.29 1.05 -10.69
C THR A 81 -25.28 0.12 -11.36
N TYR A 82 -24.73 -0.80 -10.56
CA TYR A 82 -23.81 -1.83 -11.00
C TYR A 82 -24.46 -3.19 -10.75
N ASP A 83 -24.74 -3.94 -11.82
CA ASP A 83 -25.26 -5.30 -11.76
C ASP A 83 -24.13 -6.30 -12.01
N PHE A 84 -23.85 -7.17 -11.04
CA PHE A 84 -22.79 -8.17 -11.10
C PHE A 84 -23.37 -9.56 -11.24
N ILE A 85 -22.77 -10.38 -12.12
CA ILE A 85 -23.01 -11.82 -12.21
C ILE A 85 -21.88 -12.53 -11.48
N LEU A 86 -22.21 -13.26 -10.42
CA LEU A 86 -21.23 -13.94 -9.57
C LEU A 86 -20.77 -15.25 -10.21
N ARG A 87 -19.54 -15.67 -9.91
CA ARG A 87 -18.97 -16.93 -10.39
C ARG A 87 -19.69 -18.11 -9.73
N PRO A 88 -20.24 -19.04 -10.52
CA PRO A 88 -20.89 -20.23 -9.98
C PRO A 88 -19.88 -21.21 -9.35
N GLY A 89 -20.30 -21.96 -8.34
CA GLY A 89 -19.54 -23.05 -7.72
C GLY A 89 -18.41 -22.60 -6.80
N VAL A 90 -18.24 -21.30 -6.53
CA VAL A 90 -17.28 -20.81 -5.55
C VAL A 90 -17.80 -21.06 -4.14
N THR A 91 -16.90 -21.55 -3.27
CA THR A 91 -17.16 -21.71 -1.84
C THR A 91 -16.11 -20.98 -1.00
N PHE A 92 -16.51 -20.54 0.16
CA PHE A 92 -15.58 -20.17 1.21
C PHE A 92 -14.81 -21.40 1.70
N SER A 93 -13.69 -21.20 2.37
CA SER A 93 -12.83 -22.27 2.85
C SER A 93 -13.44 -23.13 3.98
N ASP A 94 -14.60 -22.73 4.51
CA ASP A 94 -15.45 -23.52 5.44
C ASP A 94 -16.56 -24.32 4.72
N GLY A 95 -16.63 -24.26 3.39
CA GLY A 95 -17.64 -24.90 2.56
C GLY A 95 -18.92 -24.08 2.36
N THR A 96 -19.08 -22.95 3.00
CA THR A 96 -20.23 -22.05 2.79
C THR A 96 -20.24 -21.54 1.33
N PRO A 97 -21.38 -21.52 0.62
CA PRO A 97 -21.46 -20.99 -0.74
C PRO A 97 -21.11 -19.49 -0.81
N PHE A 98 -20.39 -19.09 -1.86
CA PHE A 98 -20.23 -17.68 -2.24
C PHE A 98 -21.35 -17.32 -3.23
N ASP A 99 -22.36 -16.62 -2.75
CA ASP A 99 -23.54 -16.21 -3.49
C ASP A 99 -23.91 -14.74 -3.22
N ALA A 100 -24.98 -14.25 -3.83
CA ALA A 100 -25.43 -12.88 -3.65
C ALA A 100 -25.84 -12.55 -2.20
N ALA A 101 -26.27 -13.55 -1.41
CA ALA A 101 -26.59 -13.35 0.00
C ALA A 101 -25.31 -13.13 0.82
N ALA A 102 -24.25 -13.92 0.55
CA ALA A 102 -22.95 -13.75 1.18
C ALA A 102 -22.31 -12.39 0.82
N VAL A 103 -22.38 -12.00 -0.45
CA VAL A 103 -21.90 -10.67 -0.90
C VAL A 103 -22.65 -9.56 -0.17
N LYS A 104 -23.98 -9.61 -0.15
CA LYS A 104 -24.81 -8.61 0.55
C LYS A 104 -24.48 -8.52 2.04
N ALA A 105 -24.31 -9.65 2.73
CA ALA A 105 -23.97 -9.67 4.15
C ALA A 105 -22.64 -8.92 4.43
N ASN A 106 -21.65 -9.06 3.55
CA ASN A 106 -20.39 -8.32 3.67
C ASN A 106 -20.58 -6.81 3.44
N PHE A 107 -21.33 -6.42 2.42
CA PHE A 107 -21.66 -5.00 2.20
C PHE A 107 -22.45 -4.42 3.38
N ASP A 108 -23.44 -5.13 3.92
CA ASP A 108 -24.20 -4.69 5.08
C ASP A 108 -23.29 -4.46 6.31
N ALA A 109 -22.34 -5.37 6.56
CA ALA A 109 -21.37 -5.24 7.66
C ALA A 109 -20.44 -4.03 7.47
N ILE A 110 -19.97 -3.78 6.25
CA ILE A 110 -19.15 -2.61 5.90
C ILE A 110 -19.96 -1.32 6.11
N LEU A 111 -21.19 -1.27 5.59
CA LEU A 111 -22.04 -0.10 5.66
C LEU A 111 -22.54 0.20 7.07
N ALA A 112 -22.73 -0.81 7.91
CA ALA A 112 -23.04 -0.62 9.34
C ALA A 112 -21.88 0.03 10.09
N ASN A 113 -20.64 -0.11 9.62
CA ASN A 113 -19.44 0.51 10.18
C ASN A 113 -18.86 1.62 9.26
N ARG A 114 -19.70 2.32 8.54
CA ARG A 114 -19.34 3.28 7.48
C ARG A 114 -18.35 4.36 7.94
N ALA A 115 -18.47 4.82 9.19
CA ALA A 115 -17.56 5.83 9.75
C ALA A 115 -16.08 5.37 9.75
N ARG A 116 -15.83 4.05 9.86
CA ARG A 116 -14.47 3.49 9.79
C ARG A 116 -13.86 3.61 8.41
N HIS A 117 -14.68 3.73 7.38
CA HIS A 117 -14.32 3.71 5.97
C HIS A 117 -14.49 5.07 5.29
N GLU A 118 -14.66 6.16 6.05
CA GLU A 118 -14.93 7.50 5.49
C GLU A 118 -13.83 8.05 4.57
N TRP A 119 -12.60 7.52 4.68
CA TRP A 119 -11.48 7.84 3.80
C TRP A 119 -11.71 7.39 2.35
N LEU A 120 -12.59 6.38 2.13
CA LEU A 120 -12.90 5.79 0.83
C LEU A 120 -14.27 6.29 0.36
N ASP A 121 -14.28 7.06 -0.72
CA ASP A 121 -15.49 7.77 -1.15
C ASP A 121 -16.62 6.80 -1.54
N LEU A 122 -16.31 5.66 -2.14
CA LEU A 122 -17.31 4.65 -2.50
C LEU A 122 -18.20 4.27 -1.30
N THR A 123 -17.63 4.13 -0.11
CA THR A 123 -18.45 3.78 1.08
C THR A 123 -19.49 4.85 1.43
N ARG A 124 -19.22 6.12 1.10
CA ARG A 124 -20.17 7.23 1.25
C ARG A 124 -21.21 7.24 0.14
N GLN A 125 -20.79 6.87 -1.09
CA GLN A 125 -21.63 6.86 -2.29
C GLN A 125 -22.60 5.70 -2.32
N ILE A 126 -22.27 4.55 -1.71
CA ILE A 126 -23.20 3.41 -1.66
C ILE A 126 -24.50 3.81 -0.95
N ASP A 127 -25.60 3.72 -1.68
CA ASP A 127 -26.96 3.84 -1.14
C ASP A 127 -27.39 2.51 -0.53
N ARG A 128 -27.36 1.43 -1.32
CA ARG A 128 -27.75 0.09 -0.89
C ARG A 128 -27.14 -1.02 -1.73
N ALA A 129 -27.14 -2.21 -1.15
CA ALA A 129 -26.73 -3.46 -1.76
C ALA A 129 -27.92 -4.41 -1.83
N GLU A 130 -28.20 -5.01 -3.00
CA GLU A 130 -29.40 -5.80 -3.28
C GLU A 130 -29.05 -7.19 -3.83
N ILE A 131 -29.87 -8.18 -3.46
CA ILE A 131 -29.85 -9.50 -4.08
C ILE A 131 -30.81 -9.44 -5.29
N ALA A 132 -30.26 -9.50 -6.51
CA ALA A 132 -31.05 -9.53 -7.74
C ALA A 132 -31.37 -10.97 -8.20
N GLY A 133 -30.71 -11.95 -7.60
CA GLY A 133 -30.89 -13.39 -7.86
C GLY A 133 -29.84 -14.19 -7.09
N PRO A 134 -29.87 -15.53 -7.11
CA PRO A 134 -28.91 -16.34 -6.33
C PRO A 134 -27.43 -16.03 -6.63
N LEU A 135 -27.11 -15.75 -7.90
CA LEU A 135 -25.79 -15.34 -8.39
C LEU A 135 -25.81 -13.97 -9.06
N ALA A 136 -26.79 -13.13 -8.75
CA ALA A 136 -26.91 -11.78 -9.26
C ALA A 136 -26.96 -10.78 -8.11
N PHE A 137 -25.99 -9.89 -8.06
CA PHE A 137 -25.83 -8.87 -7.02
C PHE A 137 -25.90 -7.47 -7.64
N ARG A 138 -26.63 -6.56 -7.01
CA ARG A 138 -26.74 -5.17 -7.43
C ARG A 138 -26.22 -4.23 -6.38
N LEU A 139 -25.37 -3.29 -6.81
CA LEU A 139 -24.88 -2.18 -6.01
C LEU A 139 -25.48 -0.88 -6.55
N VAL A 140 -26.17 -0.12 -5.69
CA VAL A 140 -26.78 1.16 -6.05
C VAL A 140 -26.04 2.29 -5.32
N LEU A 141 -25.66 3.31 -6.08
CA LEU A 141 -24.98 4.50 -5.59
C LEU A 141 -25.94 5.70 -5.52
N LYS A 142 -25.67 6.63 -4.62
CA LYS A 142 -26.38 7.91 -4.47
C LYS A 142 -26.12 8.86 -5.65
N ALA A 143 -24.87 8.84 -6.15
CA ALA A 143 -24.41 9.63 -7.28
C ALA A 143 -23.42 8.80 -8.13
N PRO A 144 -23.17 9.18 -9.41
CA PRO A 144 -22.12 8.57 -10.21
C PRO A 144 -20.78 8.62 -9.51
N HIS A 145 -20.02 7.53 -9.57
CA HIS A 145 -18.70 7.41 -8.96
C HIS A 145 -17.78 6.57 -9.87
N ASP A 146 -16.96 7.24 -10.68
CA ASP A 146 -16.09 6.57 -11.66
C ASP A 146 -15.15 5.52 -11.04
N PRO A 147 -14.52 5.77 -9.88
CA PRO A 147 -13.56 4.80 -9.31
C PRO A 147 -14.22 3.52 -8.73
N THR A 148 -15.53 3.34 -8.80
CA THR A 148 -16.26 2.23 -8.16
C THR A 148 -15.58 0.87 -8.36
N LEU A 149 -15.29 0.48 -9.60
CA LEU A 149 -14.70 -0.83 -9.88
C LEU A 149 -13.26 -0.93 -9.36
N ARG A 150 -12.49 0.15 -9.43
CA ARG A 150 -11.13 0.20 -8.87
C ARG A 150 -11.16 0.07 -7.35
N GLU A 151 -12.09 0.76 -6.70
CA GLU A 151 -12.25 0.70 -5.23
C GLU A 151 -12.80 -0.65 -4.76
N LEU A 152 -13.63 -1.34 -5.57
CA LEU A 152 -14.06 -2.71 -5.31
C LEU A 152 -12.91 -3.74 -5.46
N ALA A 153 -11.85 -3.41 -6.20
CA ALA A 153 -10.67 -4.26 -6.35
C ALA A 153 -9.67 -4.14 -5.19
N LEU A 154 -9.82 -3.14 -4.30
CA LEU A 154 -8.90 -2.89 -3.17
C LEU A 154 -8.77 -4.11 -2.23
N PRO A 155 -7.63 -4.27 -1.53
CA PRO A 155 -7.45 -5.34 -0.55
C PRO A 155 -8.39 -5.21 0.66
N ARG A 156 -9.01 -4.04 0.87
CA ARG A 156 -10.01 -3.74 1.91
C ARG A 156 -10.75 -2.44 1.62
N PRO A 157 -12.04 -2.24 2.03
CA PRO A 157 -12.83 -3.17 2.83
C PRO A 157 -13.62 -4.19 2.00
N PHE A 158 -13.64 -4.11 0.66
CA PHE A 158 -14.53 -4.87 -0.21
C PHE A 158 -13.97 -6.26 -0.56
N ARG A 159 -13.61 -7.02 0.48
CA ARG A 159 -13.21 -8.43 0.40
C ARG A 159 -14.20 -9.26 1.22
N PHE A 160 -14.43 -10.50 0.80
CA PHE A 160 -15.56 -11.29 1.27
C PHE A 160 -15.16 -12.33 2.31
N LEU A 161 -15.70 -12.16 3.52
CA LEU A 161 -15.66 -13.10 4.64
C LEU A 161 -16.88 -13.99 4.58
N SER A 162 -16.73 -15.28 4.93
CA SER A 162 -17.88 -16.18 5.11
C SER A 162 -18.86 -15.59 6.13
N PRO A 163 -20.17 -15.48 5.82
CA PRO A 163 -21.17 -15.03 6.78
C PRO A 163 -21.17 -15.83 8.09
N ALA A 164 -20.83 -17.14 8.06
CA ALA A 164 -20.72 -17.97 9.24
C ALA A 164 -19.56 -17.55 10.16
N ALA A 165 -18.52 -16.91 9.61
CA ALA A 165 -17.35 -16.43 10.35
C ALA A 165 -17.49 -14.99 10.87
N MET A 166 -18.58 -14.28 10.53
CA MET A 166 -18.88 -12.97 11.10
C MET A 166 -19.23 -13.06 12.58
N GLY A 167 -19.13 -11.94 13.28
CA GLY A 167 -19.57 -11.82 14.67
C GLY A 167 -21.09 -11.96 14.82
N GLU A 168 -21.57 -11.89 16.06
CA GLU A 168 -22.99 -11.93 16.37
C GLU A 168 -23.75 -10.80 15.63
N GLY A 169 -24.92 -11.14 15.07
CA GLY A 169 -25.71 -10.20 14.28
C GLY A 169 -25.10 -9.86 12.90
N GLY A 170 -24.09 -10.61 12.42
CA GLY A 170 -23.46 -10.37 11.12
C GLY A 170 -22.47 -9.19 11.12
N THR A 171 -22.10 -8.66 12.29
CA THR A 171 -21.12 -7.56 12.39
C THR A 171 -19.68 -8.06 12.28
N THR A 172 -18.81 -7.17 11.79
CA THR A 172 -17.35 -7.37 11.78
C THR A 172 -16.61 -6.25 12.51
N ALA A 173 -17.36 -5.27 13.04
CA ALA A 173 -16.79 -4.08 13.67
C ALA A 173 -15.98 -4.37 14.95
N SER A 174 -16.40 -5.37 15.72
CA SER A 174 -15.75 -5.78 16.97
C SER A 174 -14.83 -7.00 16.82
N GLY A 175 -14.74 -7.58 15.61
CA GLY A 175 -13.93 -8.77 15.30
C GLY A 175 -14.66 -9.76 14.42
N ILE A 176 -13.99 -10.87 14.14
CA ILE A 176 -14.48 -12.02 13.37
C ILE A 176 -14.20 -13.29 14.15
N LYS A 177 -14.95 -14.36 13.89
CA LYS A 177 -14.73 -15.68 14.53
C LYS A 177 -13.48 -16.37 14.00
N ALA A 178 -13.26 -16.29 12.67
CA ALA A 178 -12.11 -16.86 11.98
C ALA A 178 -11.92 -16.18 10.62
N PRO A 179 -10.67 -16.13 10.07
CA PRO A 179 -10.40 -15.60 8.75
C PRO A 179 -10.77 -16.59 7.64
N VAL A 180 -12.03 -16.67 7.27
CA VAL A 180 -12.60 -17.59 6.29
C VAL A 180 -12.95 -16.86 5.01
N GLY A 181 -12.12 -16.97 3.99
CA GLY A 181 -12.29 -16.36 2.67
C GLY A 181 -12.44 -17.39 1.55
N THR A 182 -12.52 -16.90 0.31
CA THR A 182 -12.55 -17.70 -0.93
C THR A 182 -11.19 -17.96 -1.53
N GLY A 183 -10.15 -17.28 -1.02
CA GLY A 183 -8.82 -17.24 -1.61
C GLY A 183 -8.02 -18.53 -1.58
N PRO A 184 -6.84 -18.53 -2.22
CA PRO A 184 -5.98 -19.71 -2.37
C PRO A 184 -5.37 -20.21 -1.04
N TRP A 185 -5.35 -19.39 0.00
CA TRP A 185 -4.69 -19.68 1.26
C TRP A 185 -5.64 -19.55 2.45
N ARG A 186 -5.44 -20.39 3.47
CA ARG A 186 -6.16 -20.36 4.75
C ARG A 186 -5.15 -20.21 5.88
N LEU A 187 -5.31 -19.23 6.77
CA LEU A 187 -4.53 -19.13 7.99
C LEU A 187 -4.92 -20.29 8.93
N VAL A 188 -3.94 -21.14 9.28
CA VAL A 188 -4.17 -22.33 10.09
C VAL A 188 -3.48 -22.28 11.45
N GLU A 189 -2.45 -21.46 11.60
CA GLU A 189 -1.71 -21.30 12.86
C GLU A 189 -1.08 -19.91 12.95
N THR A 190 -1.18 -19.28 14.10
CA THR A 190 -0.41 -18.09 14.49
C THR A 190 0.38 -18.40 15.75
N ARG A 191 1.71 -18.27 15.69
CA ARG A 191 2.62 -18.30 16.81
C ARG A 191 3.15 -16.90 17.04
N LEU A 192 2.64 -16.22 18.07
CA LEU A 192 2.92 -14.81 18.32
C LEU A 192 4.43 -14.54 18.44
N GLY A 193 4.90 -13.55 17.71
CA GLY A 193 6.31 -13.16 17.64
C GLY A 193 7.23 -14.15 16.90
N ILE A 194 6.67 -15.23 16.31
CA ILE A 194 7.46 -16.29 15.67
C ILE A 194 7.05 -16.48 14.21
N SER A 195 5.78 -16.84 13.94
CA SER A 195 5.33 -17.13 12.59
C SER A 195 3.82 -17.21 12.46
N ASP A 196 3.34 -17.06 11.21
CA ASP A 196 2.00 -17.41 10.78
C ASP A 196 2.09 -18.48 9.69
N THR A 197 1.25 -19.52 9.79
CA THR A 197 1.23 -20.63 8.82
C THR A 197 -0.08 -20.62 8.06
N PHE A 198 0.03 -20.62 6.73
CA PHE A 198 -1.10 -20.77 5.83
C PHE A 198 -1.02 -22.14 5.15
N ALA A 199 -2.17 -22.81 5.02
CA ALA A 199 -2.33 -24.00 4.20
C ALA A 199 -3.00 -23.64 2.87
N ALA A 200 -2.63 -24.32 1.80
CA ALA A 200 -3.35 -24.21 0.53
C ALA A 200 -4.83 -24.54 0.72
N ASN A 201 -5.71 -23.74 0.14
CA ASN A 201 -7.15 -24.01 0.15
C ASN A 201 -7.47 -25.16 -0.83
N PRO A 202 -7.93 -26.33 -0.36
CA PRO A 202 -8.15 -27.49 -1.23
C PRO A 202 -9.33 -27.31 -2.19
N THR A 203 -10.25 -26.41 -1.88
CA THR A 203 -11.45 -26.11 -2.66
C THR A 203 -11.32 -24.81 -3.44
N TYR A 204 -10.11 -24.27 -3.59
CA TYR A 204 -9.90 -23.02 -4.30
C TYR A 204 -10.33 -23.13 -5.77
N TRP A 205 -11.24 -22.29 -6.19
CA TRP A 205 -11.83 -22.30 -7.54
C TRP A 205 -10.81 -21.97 -8.64
N GLY A 206 -9.75 -21.19 -8.32
CA GLY A 206 -8.70 -20.79 -9.25
C GLY A 206 -7.57 -21.81 -9.43
N GLY A 207 -7.70 -23.00 -8.86
CA GLY A 207 -6.71 -24.07 -8.92
C GLY A 207 -5.80 -24.12 -7.68
N LYS A 208 -5.33 -25.31 -7.36
CA LYS A 208 -4.52 -25.55 -6.16
C LYS A 208 -3.15 -24.86 -6.28
N PRO A 209 -2.71 -24.08 -5.28
CA PRO A 209 -1.34 -23.58 -5.21
C PRO A 209 -0.31 -24.70 -5.27
N ALA A 210 0.84 -24.46 -5.91
CA ALA A 210 1.90 -25.47 -6.04
C ALA A 210 2.57 -25.82 -4.70
N PHE A 211 2.63 -24.85 -3.78
CA PHE A 211 3.06 -25.11 -2.40
C PHE A 211 1.87 -25.51 -1.53
N ALA A 212 2.05 -26.53 -0.68
CA ALA A 212 1.02 -26.94 0.25
C ALA A 212 0.91 -26.00 1.47
N ARG A 213 2.02 -25.33 1.80
CA ARG A 213 2.12 -24.41 2.95
C ARG A 213 2.86 -23.14 2.55
N LEU A 214 2.42 -22.01 3.12
CA LEU A 214 3.13 -20.75 3.17
C LEU A 214 3.39 -20.40 4.63
N VAL A 215 4.65 -20.27 5.01
CA VAL A 215 5.05 -19.88 6.37
C VAL A 215 5.61 -18.45 6.32
N VAL A 216 4.99 -17.56 7.07
CA VAL A 216 5.42 -16.17 7.25
C VAL A 216 6.15 -16.09 8.59
N LYS A 217 7.48 -16.04 8.57
CA LYS A 217 8.31 -15.87 9.78
C LYS A 217 8.31 -14.42 10.23
N VAL A 218 8.24 -14.20 11.54
CA VAL A 218 8.39 -12.87 12.13
C VAL A 218 9.88 -12.57 12.30
N ILE A 219 10.40 -11.69 11.46
CA ILE A 219 11.79 -11.21 11.52
C ILE A 219 11.77 -9.68 11.41
N PRO A 220 11.77 -8.94 12.54
CA PRO A 220 11.64 -7.49 12.54
C PRO A 220 12.83 -6.75 11.91
N ASP A 221 14.06 -7.22 12.18
CA ASP A 221 15.27 -6.55 11.72
C ASP A 221 15.59 -6.86 10.24
N PRO A 222 15.76 -5.83 9.37
CA PRO A 222 16.04 -6.01 7.96
C PRO A 222 17.37 -6.73 7.65
N ASN A 223 18.41 -6.56 8.47
CA ASN A 223 19.69 -7.24 8.26
C ASN A 223 19.55 -8.74 8.55
N THR A 224 18.84 -9.07 9.64
CA THR A 224 18.52 -10.45 9.98
C THR A 224 17.70 -11.13 8.87
N ARG A 225 16.76 -10.42 8.22
CA ARG A 225 16.03 -10.95 7.06
C ARG A 225 16.95 -11.25 5.87
N ALA A 226 17.91 -10.36 5.58
CA ALA A 226 18.88 -10.60 4.51
C ALA A 226 19.74 -11.85 4.80
N ILE A 227 20.19 -12.03 6.05
CA ILE A 227 20.93 -13.22 6.50
C ILE A 227 20.08 -14.47 6.40
N ALA A 228 18.80 -14.40 6.83
CA ALA A 228 17.87 -15.54 6.78
C ALA A 228 17.64 -16.04 5.33
N LEU A 229 17.62 -15.11 4.35
CA LEU A 229 17.56 -15.50 2.93
C LEU A 229 18.87 -16.18 2.48
N GLN A 230 20.02 -15.63 2.84
CA GLN A 230 21.34 -16.20 2.49
C GLN A 230 21.54 -17.60 3.05
N THR A 231 21.13 -17.83 4.30
CA THR A 231 21.24 -19.14 4.97
C THR A 231 20.17 -20.13 4.55
N GLY A 232 19.16 -19.69 3.80
CA GLY A 232 18.03 -20.53 3.39
C GLY A 232 16.98 -20.75 4.50
N GLU A 233 17.02 -19.94 5.53
CA GLU A 233 15.98 -19.94 6.58
C GLU A 233 14.64 -19.41 6.03
N ILE A 234 14.68 -18.49 5.05
CA ILE A 234 13.55 -18.05 4.24
C ILE A 234 13.87 -18.20 2.76
N ASP A 235 12.85 -18.33 1.93
CA ASP A 235 12.96 -18.53 0.49
C ASP A 235 12.80 -17.23 -0.30
N LEU A 236 12.14 -16.24 0.27
CA LEU A 236 11.70 -15.02 -0.40
C LEU A 236 11.74 -13.82 0.55
N VAL A 237 12.24 -12.70 0.05
CA VAL A 237 11.99 -11.34 0.53
C VAL A 237 11.19 -10.61 -0.54
N TYR A 238 10.11 -9.94 -0.15
CA TYR A 238 9.22 -9.23 -1.08
C TYR A 238 8.57 -8.04 -0.37
N GLY A 239 8.41 -6.92 -1.05
CA GLY A 239 7.69 -5.76 -0.54
C GLY A 239 8.34 -4.44 -0.92
N ALA A 240 7.94 -3.35 -0.27
CA ALA A 240 8.54 -2.04 -0.48
C ALA A 240 10.06 -2.07 -0.27
N ALA A 241 10.78 -1.20 -0.96
CA ALA A 241 12.21 -0.98 -0.70
C ALA A 241 12.43 -0.69 0.80
N GLY A 242 13.49 -1.31 1.38
CA GLY A 242 13.72 -1.26 2.84
C GLY A 242 13.28 -2.52 3.59
N GLN A 243 12.68 -3.51 2.93
CA GLN A 243 12.46 -4.84 3.52
C GLN A 243 13.78 -5.50 3.93
N ILE A 244 14.84 -5.25 3.18
CA ILE A 244 16.24 -5.49 3.53
C ILE A 244 17.05 -4.22 3.17
N PRO A 245 18.24 -3.99 3.74
CA PRO A 245 19.08 -2.88 3.32
C PRO A 245 19.38 -2.93 1.83
N SER A 246 19.38 -1.78 1.17
CA SER A 246 19.62 -1.68 -0.29
C SER A 246 20.94 -2.31 -0.70
N GLU A 247 22.01 -2.10 0.09
CA GLU A 247 23.31 -2.75 -0.10
C GLU A 247 23.22 -4.29 -0.03
N ALA A 248 22.44 -4.82 0.92
CA ALA A 248 22.21 -6.26 1.02
C ALA A 248 21.42 -6.79 -0.18
N PHE A 249 20.41 -6.03 -0.66
CA PHE A 249 19.68 -6.35 -1.89
C PHE A 249 20.62 -6.45 -3.10
N LEU A 250 21.47 -5.44 -3.31
CA LEU A 250 22.42 -5.42 -4.42
C LEU A 250 23.37 -6.60 -4.36
N ARG A 251 23.98 -6.88 -3.19
CA ARG A 251 24.84 -8.05 -3.00
C ARG A 251 24.15 -9.38 -3.28
N LEU A 252 22.89 -9.53 -2.82
CA LEU A 252 22.14 -10.77 -3.02
C LEU A 252 21.79 -10.97 -4.48
N ARG A 253 21.35 -9.93 -5.19
CA ARG A 253 21.06 -9.96 -6.62
C ARG A 253 22.27 -10.41 -7.43
N ASP A 254 23.47 -10.00 -7.01
CA ASP A 254 24.72 -10.34 -7.72
C ASP A 254 25.22 -11.78 -7.42
N GLN A 255 24.54 -12.53 -6.54
CA GLN A 255 24.87 -13.93 -6.19
C GLN A 255 24.25 -14.97 -7.15
N ALA A 256 23.81 -14.55 -8.34
CA ALA A 256 23.31 -15.49 -9.34
C ALA A 256 24.35 -16.63 -9.62
N PRO A 257 23.90 -17.88 -9.84
CA PRO A 257 22.52 -18.31 -10.04
C PRO A 257 21.77 -18.75 -8.76
N ALA A 258 22.37 -18.70 -7.57
CA ALA A 258 21.77 -19.22 -6.35
C ALA A 258 20.57 -18.39 -5.85
N VAL A 259 20.62 -17.09 -6.15
CA VAL A 259 19.58 -16.11 -5.78
C VAL A 259 19.23 -15.27 -6.99
N SER A 260 17.98 -14.90 -7.14
CA SER A 260 17.48 -13.93 -8.12
C SER A 260 16.87 -12.74 -7.40
N GLY A 261 16.98 -11.54 -7.99
CA GLY A 261 16.36 -10.34 -7.42
C GLY A 261 15.97 -9.34 -8.49
N ALA A 262 14.85 -8.68 -8.30
CA ALA A 262 14.33 -7.67 -9.21
C ALA A 262 13.73 -6.47 -8.45
N VAL A 263 13.56 -5.37 -9.18
CA VAL A 263 12.91 -4.14 -8.74
C VAL A 263 11.69 -3.92 -9.61
N SER A 264 10.55 -3.54 -9.03
CA SER A 264 9.33 -3.26 -9.78
C SER A 264 9.42 -1.96 -10.59
N ALA A 265 8.46 -1.75 -11.49
CA ALA A 265 8.15 -0.40 -11.94
C ALA A 265 7.77 0.50 -10.75
N PRO A 266 7.85 1.84 -10.89
CA PRO A 266 7.35 2.79 -9.89
C PRO A 266 5.90 2.50 -9.49
N LEU A 267 5.61 2.47 -8.19
CA LEU A 267 4.30 2.11 -7.65
C LEU A 267 3.62 3.28 -6.94
N ALA A 268 4.38 4.07 -6.18
CA ALA A 268 3.88 5.20 -5.42
C ALA A 268 4.90 6.35 -5.46
N THR A 269 4.54 7.53 -4.98
CA THR A 269 5.46 8.67 -4.89
C THR A 269 5.68 9.05 -3.44
N ARG A 270 6.94 9.01 -3.01
CA ARG A 270 7.36 9.52 -1.70
C ARG A 270 7.44 11.05 -1.77
N VAL A 271 6.78 11.71 -0.83
CA VAL A 271 6.69 13.16 -0.78
C VAL A 271 6.93 13.68 0.63
N LEU A 272 7.31 14.96 0.74
CA LEU A 272 7.01 15.75 1.93
C LEU A 272 5.79 16.61 1.66
N ALA A 273 4.81 16.58 2.55
CA ALA A 273 3.70 17.51 2.57
C ALA A 273 4.11 18.75 3.38
N LEU A 274 3.92 19.95 2.80
CA LEU A 274 4.29 21.23 3.36
C LEU A 274 3.01 21.94 3.84
N ASN A 275 2.90 22.21 5.13
CA ASN A 275 1.67 22.74 5.74
C ASN A 275 1.46 24.22 5.39
N SER A 276 0.58 24.52 4.44
CA SER A 276 0.26 25.89 4.01
C SER A 276 -0.48 26.74 5.05
N ALA A 277 -0.99 26.11 6.12
CA ALA A 277 -1.69 26.84 7.20
C ALA A 277 -0.76 27.19 8.38
N ARG A 278 0.55 26.90 8.27
CA ARG A 278 1.51 27.07 9.37
C ARG A 278 2.75 27.84 8.90
N ALA A 279 3.06 28.93 9.61
CA ALA A 279 4.27 29.67 9.32
C ALA A 279 5.53 28.85 9.68
N PRO A 280 6.62 28.97 8.88
CA PRO A 280 6.75 29.85 7.70
C PRO A 280 6.31 29.20 6.37
N THR A 281 5.79 27.98 6.38
CA THR A 281 5.35 27.26 5.18
C THR A 281 3.99 27.76 4.63
N ASP A 282 3.33 28.72 5.30
CA ASP A 282 2.22 29.51 4.77
C ASP A 282 2.66 30.45 3.61
N ASP A 283 3.94 30.87 3.61
CA ASP A 283 4.51 31.65 2.52
C ASP A 283 4.85 30.75 1.32
N ARG A 284 4.21 31.00 0.16
CA ARG A 284 4.45 30.23 -1.06
C ARG A 284 5.90 30.31 -1.53
N ALA A 285 6.57 31.46 -1.34
CA ALA A 285 7.98 31.61 -1.70
C ALA A 285 8.89 30.66 -0.92
N VAL A 286 8.57 30.43 0.36
CA VAL A 286 9.27 29.44 1.20
C VAL A 286 9.05 28.02 0.67
N ARG A 287 7.83 27.65 0.32
CA ARG A 287 7.54 26.32 -0.23
C ARG A 287 8.25 26.07 -1.57
N LEU A 288 8.25 27.07 -2.47
CA LEU A 288 8.99 27.00 -3.73
C LEU A 288 10.51 26.94 -3.52
N ALA A 289 11.04 27.72 -2.57
CA ALA A 289 12.47 27.69 -2.25
C ALA A 289 12.89 26.31 -1.71
N ILE A 290 12.07 25.67 -0.86
CA ILE A 290 12.29 24.30 -0.40
C ILE A 290 12.35 23.33 -1.59
N ASN A 291 11.38 23.38 -2.51
CA ASN A 291 11.36 22.53 -3.70
C ASN A 291 12.60 22.67 -4.59
N ARG A 292 13.13 23.90 -4.72
CA ARG A 292 14.30 24.21 -5.56
C ARG A 292 15.65 23.96 -4.86
N ALA A 293 15.68 23.88 -3.54
CA ALA A 293 16.92 23.74 -2.79
C ALA A 293 17.37 22.30 -2.58
N VAL A 294 16.46 21.33 -2.65
CA VAL A 294 16.75 19.91 -2.39
C VAL A 294 17.32 19.25 -3.64
N ASP A 295 18.55 18.72 -3.54
CA ASP A 295 19.22 17.94 -4.58
C ASP A 295 18.73 16.49 -4.58
N LYS A 296 17.59 16.28 -5.26
CA LYS A 296 16.94 14.95 -5.32
C LYS A 296 17.79 13.92 -6.06
N ASP A 297 18.60 14.33 -7.05
CA ASP A 297 19.47 13.38 -7.79
C ASP A 297 20.57 12.83 -6.87
N THR A 298 21.18 13.69 -6.06
CA THR A 298 22.16 13.24 -5.06
C THR A 298 21.49 12.39 -4.00
N LEU A 299 20.31 12.78 -3.50
CA LEU A 299 19.57 12.04 -2.50
C LEU A 299 19.23 10.61 -2.98
N VAL A 300 18.65 10.47 -4.17
CA VAL A 300 18.31 9.17 -4.76
C VAL A 300 19.54 8.29 -4.92
N ARG A 301 20.65 8.86 -5.40
CA ARG A 301 21.88 8.12 -5.63
C ARG A 301 22.57 7.67 -4.34
N THR A 302 22.57 8.51 -3.28
CA THR A 302 23.40 8.30 -2.08
C THR A 302 22.65 7.75 -0.87
N VAL A 303 21.33 7.96 -0.80
CA VAL A 303 20.48 7.48 0.31
C VAL A 303 19.61 6.30 -0.12
N LEU A 304 19.16 6.30 -1.39
CA LEU A 304 18.29 5.25 -1.93
C LEU A 304 19.05 4.29 -2.85
N ASP A 305 20.38 4.39 -2.93
CA ASP A 305 21.27 3.53 -3.72
C ASP A 305 20.87 3.41 -5.21
N GLY A 306 20.16 4.41 -5.74
CA GLY A 306 19.64 4.42 -7.09
C GLY A 306 18.50 3.44 -7.36
N LEU A 307 17.94 2.79 -6.34
CA LEU A 307 16.85 1.83 -6.50
C LEU A 307 15.51 2.50 -6.82
N GLU A 308 15.24 3.66 -6.22
CA GLU A 308 14.03 4.44 -6.46
C GLU A 308 14.32 5.53 -7.50
N PRO A 309 13.56 5.64 -8.61
CA PRO A 309 13.68 6.78 -9.52
C PRO A 309 13.32 8.10 -8.83
N ARG A 310 14.01 9.18 -9.22
CA ARG A 310 13.65 10.54 -8.80
C ARG A 310 12.21 10.88 -9.17
N ALA A 311 11.49 11.56 -8.29
CA ALA A 311 10.16 12.10 -8.54
C ALA A 311 10.18 13.64 -8.63
N ASP A 312 9.49 14.17 -9.62
CA ASP A 312 9.29 15.62 -9.79
C ASP A 312 7.82 16.03 -9.61
N PHE A 313 6.90 15.08 -9.68
CA PHE A 313 5.45 15.28 -9.60
C PHE A 313 4.82 14.37 -8.56
N LEU A 314 3.62 14.73 -8.12
CA LEU A 314 2.88 14.00 -7.08
C LEU A 314 2.62 12.54 -7.46
N PHE A 315 2.32 12.28 -8.73
CA PHE A 315 2.15 10.92 -9.26
C PHE A 315 3.18 10.64 -10.35
N ALA A 316 3.55 9.37 -10.51
CA ALA A 316 4.32 8.94 -11.65
C ALA A 316 3.53 9.13 -12.96
N PRO A 317 4.18 9.50 -14.09
CA PRO A 317 3.49 9.67 -15.38
C PRO A 317 2.77 8.40 -15.87
N SER A 318 3.16 7.23 -15.36
CA SER A 318 2.51 5.94 -15.64
C SER A 318 1.16 5.76 -14.94
N VAL A 319 0.84 6.58 -13.94
CA VAL A 319 -0.47 6.54 -13.26
C VAL A 319 -1.54 7.11 -14.22
N PRO A 320 -2.65 6.41 -14.44
CA PRO A 320 -3.71 6.88 -15.34
C PRO A 320 -4.18 8.31 -15.00
N ASP A 321 -4.34 9.14 -16.03
CA ASP A 321 -4.77 10.53 -15.95
C ASP A 321 -3.80 11.49 -15.19
N ALA A 322 -2.60 11.02 -14.76
CA ALA A 322 -1.69 11.82 -13.93
C ALA A 322 -0.66 12.65 -14.73
N ASP A 323 -0.52 12.40 -16.02
CA ASP A 323 0.36 13.22 -16.87
C ASP A 323 -0.33 14.54 -17.23
N ALA A 324 0.05 15.60 -16.54
CA ALA A 324 -0.45 16.96 -16.75
C ALA A 324 0.49 17.84 -17.58
N GLY A 325 1.58 17.30 -18.15
CA GLY A 325 2.55 18.04 -18.97
C GLY A 325 3.30 19.14 -18.20
N LEU A 326 3.50 18.96 -16.88
CA LEU A 326 4.08 19.96 -16.00
C LEU A 326 5.59 20.09 -16.19
N THR A 327 6.12 21.30 -15.93
CA THR A 327 7.56 21.52 -15.86
C THR A 327 8.04 21.35 -14.41
N PRO A 328 9.07 20.53 -14.15
CA PRO A 328 9.63 20.38 -12.82
C PRO A 328 10.10 21.70 -12.21
N HIS A 329 9.97 21.87 -10.90
CA HIS A 329 10.58 23.03 -10.20
C HIS A 329 12.11 23.07 -10.39
N GLY A 330 12.74 21.90 -10.51
CA GLY A 330 14.17 21.73 -10.73
C GLY A 330 15.01 22.13 -9.51
N PHE A 331 16.23 21.59 -9.43
CA PHE A 331 17.21 21.95 -8.42
C PHE A 331 17.96 23.22 -8.84
N ASP A 332 17.75 24.32 -8.10
CA ASP A 332 18.40 25.61 -8.33
C ASP A 332 18.47 26.42 -7.02
N ARG A 333 19.58 26.29 -6.30
CA ARG A 333 19.80 27.04 -5.05
C ARG A 333 19.87 28.55 -5.25
N ALA A 334 20.30 29.02 -6.41
CA ALA A 334 20.35 30.45 -6.69
C ALA A 334 18.93 31.02 -6.84
N ALA A 335 18.06 30.32 -7.57
CA ALA A 335 16.65 30.69 -7.66
C ALA A 335 15.95 30.58 -6.30
N ALA A 336 16.24 29.54 -5.49
CA ALA A 336 15.70 29.40 -4.13
C ALA A 336 16.09 30.61 -3.25
N ASN A 337 17.33 31.05 -3.30
CA ASN A 337 17.78 32.26 -2.57
C ASN A 337 17.07 33.53 -3.06
N ARG A 338 16.95 33.74 -4.39
CA ARG A 338 16.21 34.90 -4.95
C ARG A 338 14.76 34.93 -4.47
N LEU A 339 14.06 33.82 -4.50
CA LEU A 339 12.67 33.71 -4.00
C LEU A 339 12.55 34.16 -2.54
N LEU A 340 13.48 33.76 -1.69
CA LEU A 340 13.49 34.12 -0.27
C LEU A 340 13.84 35.62 -0.09
N ASP A 341 14.82 36.16 -0.86
CA ASP A 341 15.19 37.56 -0.82
C ASP A 341 14.02 38.45 -1.24
N GLU A 342 13.35 38.15 -2.36
CA GLU A 342 12.19 38.87 -2.88
C GLU A 342 10.99 38.80 -1.91
N ALA A 343 10.83 37.66 -1.19
CA ALA A 343 9.82 37.55 -0.16
C ALA A 343 10.16 38.23 1.17
N GLY A 344 11.34 38.87 1.27
CA GLY A 344 11.77 39.62 2.45
C GLY A 344 12.37 38.79 3.58
N TRP A 345 12.78 37.55 3.29
CA TRP A 345 13.51 36.68 4.23
C TRP A 345 15.01 37.04 4.18
N ALA A 346 15.41 38.05 4.91
CA ALA A 346 16.79 38.55 4.91
C ALA A 346 17.76 37.54 5.55
N ARG A 347 18.95 37.39 4.95
CA ARG A 347 20.01 36.52 5.48
C ARG A 347 20.81 37.26 6.56
N GLY A 348 20.94 36.66 7.74
CA GLY A 348 21.74 37.17 8.83
C GLY A 348 23.23 36.87 8.68
N THR A 349 24.04 37.37 9.60
CA THR A 349 25.51 37.16 9.65
C THR A 349 25.88 35.72 9.98
N ASP A 350 24.97 34.99 10.64
CA ASP A 350 25.07 33.55 10.92
C ASP A 350 24.69 32.67 9.74
N GLY A 351 24.30 33.28 8.62
CA GLY A 351 23.87 32.58 7.41
C GLY A 351 22.41 32.13 7.42
N MET A 352 21.70 32.24 8.56
CA MET A 352 20.28 31.93 8.67
C MET A 352 19.42 33.11 8.20
N ARG A 353 18.17 32.83 7.83
CA ARG A 353 17.24 33.85 7.36
C ARG A 353 16.18 34.21 8.39
N ALA A 354 15.73 35.47 8.35
CA ALA A 354 14.64 35.96 9.19
C ALA A 354 13.81 36.99 8.44
N LYS A 355 12.54 37.13 8.83
CA LYS A 355 11.60 38.14 8.33
C LYS A 355 10.85 38.75 9.50
N GLY A 356 10.97 40.10 9.67
CA GLY A 356 10.31 40.78 10.81
C GLY A 356 10.72 40.26 12.19
N GLY A 357 12.00 39.85 12.36
CA GLY A 357 12.53 39.28 13.60
C GLY A 357 12.20 37.79 13.80
N ARG A 358 11.37 37.17 12.94
CA ARG A 358 11.04 35.75 13.01
C ARG A 358 12.08 34.96 12.21
N PRO A 359 12.74 33.95 12.81
CA PRO A 359 13.67 33.09 12.08
C PRO A 359 12.93 32.22 11.06
N LEU A 360 13.56 31.93 9.92
CA LEU A 360 13.09 30.98 8.93
C LEU A 360 13.44 29.56 9.40
N ALA A 361 12.55 28.99 10.21
CA ALA A 361 12.73 27.68 10.83
C ALA A 361 11.49 26.80 10.60
N VAL A 362 11.71 25.56 10.21
CA VAL A 362 10.65 24.56 9.97
C VAL A 362 10.90 23.28 10.75
N GLU A 363 9.84 22.56 11.08
CA GLU A 363 9.91 21.20 11.58
C GLU A 363 9.75 20.21 10.44
N LEU A 364 10.54 19.13 10.45
CA LEU A 364 10.39 17.99 9.56
C LEU A 364 10.11 16.75 10.39
N ASP A 365 8.89 16.25 10.29
CA ASP A 365 8.36 15.15 11.07
C ASP A 365 8.53 13.81 10.34
N PHE A 366 9.02 12.79 11.03
CA PHE A 366 9.22 11.44 10.49
C PHE A 366 9.04 10.37 11.56
N VAL A 367 8.79 9.13 11.14
CA VAL A 367 8.73 7.98 12.06
C VAL A 367 10.13 7.65 12.54
N GLY A 368 10.41 7.82 13.82
CA GLY A 368 11.74 7.73 14.43
C GLY A 368 12.43 6.38 14.26
N THR A 369 11.67 5.30 14.12
CA THR A 369 12.19 3.95 13.84
C THR A 369 12.46 3.70 12.35
N ASN A 370 12.06 4.62 11.45
CA ASN A 370 12.30 4.51 10.01
C ASN A 370 13.66 5.14 9.64
N ALA A 371 14.69 4.31 9.54
CA ALA A 371 16.05 4.74 9.23
C ALA A 371 16.16 5.44 7.86
N GLN A 372 15.38 5.02 6.86
CA GLN A 372 15.38 5.64 5.53
C GLN A 372 14.79 7.05 5.57
N GLN A 373 13.64 7.25 6.26
CA GLN A 373 13.07 8.60 6.43
C GLN A 373 14.05 9.52 7.17
N LYS A 374 14.73 9.01 8.20
CA LYS A 374 15.76 9.76 8.94
C LYS A 374 16.90 10.20 8.02
N ALA A 375 17.47 9.30 7.24
CA ALA A 375 18.56 9.62 6.32
C ALA A 375 18.16 10.65 5.26
N ILE A 376 16.95 10.52 4.68
CA ILE A 376 16.38 11.50 3.75
C ILE A 376 16.22 12.86 4.44
N ALA A 377 15.70 12.89 5.66
CA ALA A 377 15.47 14.13 6.42
C ALA A 377 16.79 14.85 6.75
N GLU A 378 17.85 14.13 7.08
CA GLU A 378 19.20 14.70 7.33
C GLU A 378 19.79 15.34 6.07
N VAL A 379 19.64 14.73 4.89
CA VAL A 379 20.07 15.34 3.62
C VAL A 379 19.27 16.60 3.33
N ILE A 380 17.94 16.57 3.48
CA ILE A 380 17.08 17.73 3.28
C ILE A 380 17.43 18.87 4.25
N GLN A 381 17.67 18.54 5.53
CA GLN A 381 18.14 19.52 6.53
C GLN A 381 19.43 20.21 6.08
N ALA A 382 20.41 19.43 5.60
CA ALA A 382 21.68 19.98 5.13
C ALA A 382 21.50 20.87 3.88
N ASP A 383 20.65 20.50 2.95
CA ASP A 383 20.37 21.28 1.74
C ASP A 383 19.66 22.60 2.06
N LEU A 384 18.66 22.56 2.94
CA LEU A 384 17.90 23.74 3.35
C LEU A 384 18.73 24.72 4.18
N ALA A 385 19.66 24.22 5.01
CA ALA A 385 20.61 25.06 5.75
C ALA A 385 21.49 25.91 4.80
N ARG A 386 21.86 25.41 3.63
CA ARG A 386 22.66 26.15 2.62
C ARG A 386 21.93 27.37 2.06
N ILE A 387 20.61 27.40 2.10
CA ILE A 387 19.80 28.56 1.71
C ILE A 387 19.28 29.37 2.90
N GLY A 388 19.72 29.04 4.13
CA GLY A 388 19.42 29.79 5.35
C GLY A 388 18.09 29.39 6.02
N ILE A 389 17.55 28.21 5.74
CA ILE A 389 16.39 27.64 6.42
C ILE A 389 16.88 26.68 7.51
N ALA A 390 16.53 26.95 8.77
CA ALA A 390 16.78 26.04 9.88
C ALA A 390 15.73 24.92 9.90
N VAL A 391 16.17 23.66 9.90
CA VAL A 391 15.26 22.52 9.97
C VAL A 391 15.44 21.78 11.30
N ARG A 392 14.37 21.64 12.07
CA ARG A 392 14.35 20.80 13.26
C ARG A 392 13.77 19.44 12.90
N LEU A 393 14.57 18.39 13.00
CA LEU A 393 14.13 17.02 12.78
C LEU A 393 13.33 16.52 14.00
N VAL A 394 12.14 15.95 13.75
CA VAL A 394 11.22 15.45 14.77
C VAL A 394 10.92 13.97 14.46
N GLY A 395 11.73 13.09 15.06
CA GLY A 395 11.53 11.63 14.97
C GLY A 395 10.75 11.15 16.19
N GLU A 396 9.53 10.68 15.97
CA GLU A 396 8.66 10.17 17.03
C GLU A 396 8.11 8.77 16.67
N GLU A 397 7.42 8.12 17.59
CA GLU A 397 6.69 6.90 17.35
C GLU A 397 5.59 7.12 16.29
N GLU A 398 5.27 6.11 15.50
CA GLU A 398 4.31 6.20 14.39
C GLU A 398 2.95 6.76 14.82
N SER A 399 2.44 6.34 15.99
CA SER A 399 1.18 6.83 16.54
C SER A 399 1.21 8.33 16.86
N ALA A 400 2.34 8.85 17.31
CA ALA A 400 2.53 10.28 17.58
C ALA A 400 2.62 11.07 16.27
N ILE A 401 3.33 10.55 15.26
CA ILE A 401 3.39 11.14 13.92
C ILE A 401 2.00 11.20 13.29
N LEU A 402 1.20 10.13 13.39
CA LEU A 402 -0.19 10.12 12.91
C LEU A 402 -1.08 11.14 13.64
N ALA A 403 -0.88 11.32 14.95
CA ALA A 403 -1.60 12.36 15.71
C ALA A 403 -1.20 13.77 15.25
N ARG A 404 0.11 14.02 15.02
CA ARG A 404 0.60 15.31 14.49
C ARG A 404 0.03 15.59 13.09
N GLN A 405 -0.01 14.56 12.24
CA GLN A 405 -0.63 14.61 10.92
C GLN A 405 -2.10 15.03 11.01
N LYS A 406 -2.90 14.31 11.80
CA LYS A 406 -4.33 14.57 11.97
C LYS A 406 -4.60 16.00 12.49
N ASP A 407 -3.81 16.47 13.43
CA ASP A 407 -3.99 17.78 14.06
C ASP A 407 -3.36 18.94 13.26
N GLY A 408 -2.64 18.64 12.16
CA GLY A 408 -1.89 19.63 11.39
C GLY A 408 -0.73 20.26 12.17
N ARG A 409 -0.16 19.54 13.15
CA ARG A 409 0.95 20.00 13.99
C ARG A 409 2.32 19.65 13.41
N PHE A 410 2.52 19.94 12.11
CA PHE A 410 3.77 19.75 11.39
C PHE A 410 4.07 20.94 10.49
N GLY A 411 5.35 21.18 10.18
CA GLY A 411 5.78 22.07 9.10
C GLY A 411 5.90 21.29 7.79
N LEU A 412 6.79 20.30 7.80
CA LEU A 412 6.97 19.29 6.75
C LEU A 412 6.73 17.91 7.38
N ILE A 413 6.05 17.01 6.65
CA ILE A 413 5.83 15.64 7.10
C ILE A 413 6.00 14.66 5.94
N PHE A 414 6.59 13.50 6.19
CA PHE A 414 6.64 12.44 5.20
C PHE A 414 5.25 11.91 4.88
N GLY A 415 5.02 11.73 3.57
CA GLY A 415 3.87 11.06 2.99
C GLY A 415 4.28 10.22 1.80
N GLU A 416 3.35 9.43 1.33
CA GLU A 416 3.50 8.62 0.13
C GLU A 416 2.13 8.48 -0.53
N THR A 417 2.05 8.58 -1.86
CA THR A 417 0.82 8.22 -2.56
C THR A 417 0.58 6.73 -2.40
N TRP A 418 -0.63 6.27 -2.68
CA TRP A 418 -0.99 4.92 -2.26
C TRP A 418 -0.71 3.85 -3.31
N GLY A 419 -0.31 4.30 -4.51
CA GLY A 419 -0.07 3.41 -5.64
C GLY A 419 -1.35 2.80 -6.22
N PRO A 420 -1.20 1.98 -7.29
CA PRO A 420 -2.34 1.30 -7.89
C PRO A 420 -3.02 0.32 -6.90
N PRO A 421 -4.36 0.22 -6.92
CA PRO A 421 -5.34 0.93 -7.73
C PRO A 421 -5.91 2.20 -7.05
N TYR A 422 -5.30 2.68 -5.96
CA TYR A 422 -5.77 3.84 -5.19
C TYR A 422 -5.54 5.16 -5.92
N ASP A 423 -4.39 5.24 -6.65
CA ASP A 423 -3.99 6.46 -7.35
C ASP A 423 -4.66 6.55 -8.74
N PRO A 424 -5.04 7.75 -9.16
CA PRO A 424 -5.07 8.98 -8.37
C PRO A 424 -6.36 9.13 -7.54
N ALA A 425 -7.45 8.45 -7.89
CA ALA A 425 -8.82 8.77 -7.45
C ALA A 425 -9.02 8.67 -5.93
N SER A 426 -8.70 7.52 -5.31
CA SER A 426 -8.88 7.33 -3.86
C SER A 426 -7.93 8.22 -3.06
N PHE A 427 -6.71 8.43 -3.54
CA PHE A 427 -5.76 9.35 -2.91
C PHE A 427 -6.26 10.80 -2.98
N LEU A 428 -6.75 11.26 -4.14
CA LEU A 428 -7.37 12.58 -4.28
C LEU A 428 -8.59 12.73 -3.36
N SER A 429 -9.41 11.70 -3.25
CA SER A 429 -10.56 11.70 -2.32
C SER A 429 -10.11 11.96 -0.88
N ALA A 430 -9.03 11.32 -0.43
CA ALA A 430 -8.49 11.47 0.92
C ALA A 430 -7.97 12.88 1.22
N MET A 431 -7.58 13.67 0.21
CA MET A 431 -7.19 15.08 0.38
C MET A 431 -8.31 15.95 0.96
N ARG A 432 -9.58 15.50 0.93
CA ARG A 432 -10.74 16.18 1.53
C ARG A 432 -11.00 15.73 2.98
N ALA A 433 -10.28 14.72 3.47
CA ALA A 433 -10.48 14.20 4.83
C ALA A 433 -9.55 14.91 5.83
N PRO A 434 -10.08 15.64 6.84
CA PRO A 434 -9.28 16.44 7.77
C PRO A 434 -8.21 15.66 8.55
N SER A 435 -8.36 14.35 8.68
CA SER A 435 -7.40 13.47 9.34
C SER A 435 -6.13 13.18 8.52
N HIS A 436 -6.10 13.56 7.23
CA HIS A 436 -4.96 13.31 6.34
C HIS A 436 -3.98 14.48 6.26
N ALA A 437 -2.68 14.17 6.11
CA ALA A 437 -1.63 15.17 5.94
C ALA A 437 -1.90 16.06 4.73
N ASP A 438 -2.43 15.50 3.65
CA ASP A 438 -2.74 16.19 2.40
C ASP A 438 -3.77 17.30 2.59
N TYR A 439 -4.85 17.02 3.35
CA TYR A 439 -5.81 18.05 3.74
C TYR A 439 -5.14 19.16 4.54
N GLN A 440 -4.33 18.78 5.54
CA GLN A 440 -3.65 19.73 6.43
C GLN A 440 -2.62 20.58 5.67
N ALA A 441 -1.92 19.97 4.69
CA ALA A 441 -0.98 20.69 3.81
C ALA A 441 -1.68 21.76 2.97
N GLN A 442 -2.89 21.49 2.50
CA GLN A 442 -3.65 22.34 1.58
C GLN A 442 -4.58 23.34 2.27
N ARG A 443 -4.97 23.12 3.54
CA ARG A 443 -6.04 23.90 4.20
C ARG A 443 -5.78 25.40 4.33
N GLY A 444 -4.54 25.84 4.23
CA GLY A 444 -4.16 27.26 4.22
C GLY A 444 -4.13 27.89 2.83
N LEU A 445 -4.36 27.12 1.77
CA LEU A 445 -4.43 27.64 0.42
C LEU A 445 -5.75 28.38 0.20
N PRO A 446 -5.74 29.59 -0.39
CA PRO A 446 -6.96 30.28 -0.81
C PRO A 446 -7.83 29.43 -1.75
N GLU A 447 -7.19 28.59 -2.59
CA GLU A 447 -7.81 27.74 -3.60
C GLU A 447 -8.36 26.41 -3.03
N LYS A 448 -8.23 26.15 -1.73
CA LYS A 448 -8.66 24.87 -1.12
C LYS A 448 -10.13 24.50 -1.40
N PRO A 449 -11.10 25.44 -1.36
CA PRO A 449 -12.48 25.12 -1.72
C PRO A 449 -12.64 24.67 -3.18
N GLU A 450 -11.88 25.29 -4.12
CA GLU A 450 -11.90 24.93 -5.53
C GLU A 450 -11.21 23.57 -5.77
N ILE A 451 -10.11 23.29 -5.08
CA ILE A 451 -9.45 21.97 -5.06
C ILE A 451 -10.46 20.89 -4.67
N ASP A 452 -11.20 21.08 -3.58
CA ASP A 452 -12.17 20.09 -3.09
C ASP A 452 -13.36 19.90 -4.05
N ALA A 453 -13.83 20.97 -4.67
CA ALA A 453 -14.86 20.93 -5.69
C ALA A 453 -14.37 20.19 -6.95
N THR A 454 -13.14 20.45 -7.39
CA THR A 454 -12.53 19.79 -8.55
C THR A 454 -12.33 18.29 -8.28
N ILE A 455 -11.88 17.90 -7.09
CA ILE A 455 -11.79 16.48 -6.69
C ILE A 455 -13.17 15.82 -6.80
N THR A 456 -14.22 16.49 -6.30
CA THR A 456 -15.60 15.97 -6.39
C THR A 456 -16.02 15.77 -7.84
N ALA A 457 -15.72 16.72 -8.72
CA ALA A 457 -16.04 16.61 -10.15
C ALA A 457 -15.23 15.48 -10.83
N ILE A 458 -13.96 15.30 -10.52
CA ILE A 458 -13.11 14.19 -11.03
C ILE A 458 -13.74 12.84 -10.69
N LEU A 459 -14.16 12.66 -9.44
CA LEU A 459 -14.73 11.39 -8.97
C LEU A 459 -16.10 11.08 -9.61
N ALA A 460 -16.84 12.10 -10.00
CA ALA A 460 -18.14 11.96 -10.65
C ALA A 460 -18.06 11.89 -12.19
N ALA A 461 -16.90 12.21 -12.79
CA ALA A 461 -16.76 12.33 -14.24
C ALA A 461 -16.80 10.96 -14.94
N ALA A 462 -17.89 10.67 -15.63
CA ALA A 462 -18.04 9.46 -16.44
C ALA A 462 -17.25 9.53 -17.75
N ASP A 463 -17.07 10.73 -18.33
CA ASP A 463 -16.27 10.94 -19.54
C ASP A 463 -14.77 10.93 -19.20
N PRO A 464 -13.97 9.99 -19.75
CA PRO A 464 -12.53 9.93 -19.52
C PRO A 464 -11.77 11.19 -19.95
N ALA A 465 -12.19 11.86 -21.02
CA ALA A 465 -11.52 13.07 -21.50
C ALA A 465 -11.74 14.24 -20.51
N GLU A 466 -12.95 14.40 -20.01
CA GLU A 466 -13.27 15.39 -19.00
C GLU A 466 -12.54 15.10 -17.68
N ARG A 467 -12.53 13.83 -17.24
CA ARG A 467 -11.78 13.40 -16.04
C ARG A 467 -10.30 13.73 -16.15
N LYS A 468 -9.66 13.38 -17.28
CA LYS A 468 -8.25 13.70 -17.55
C LYS A 468 -8.00 15.21 -17.50
N ARG A 469 -8.88 16.02 -18.12
CA ARG A 469 -8.78 17.48 -18.12
C ARG A 469 -8.85 18.07 -16.71
N LEU A 470 -9.82 17.62 -15.91
CA LEU A 470 -9.99 18.05 -14.53
C LEU A 470 -8.80 17.63 -13.66
N THR A 471 -8.32 16.40 -13.81
CA THR A 471 -7.15 15.89 -13.08
C THR A 471 -5.90 16.70 -13.40
N ALA A 472 -5.65 17.00 -14.69
CA ALA A 472 -4.53 17.83 -15.10
C ALA A 472 -4.59 19.24 -14.49
N GLY A 473 -5.77 19.88 -14.49
CA GLY A 473 -5.97 21.19 -13.85
C GLY A 473 -5.70 21.15 -12.33
N LEU A 474 -6.19 20.12 -11.64
CA LEU A 474 -5.94 19.93 -10.21
C LEU A 474 -4.44 19.73 -9.91
N LEU A 475 -3.77 18.86 -10.67
CA LEU A 475 -2.34 18.60 -10.49
C LEU A 475 -1.49 19.84 -10.77
N THR A 476 -1.89 20.67 -11.74
CA THR A 476 -1.26 21.97 -12.00
C THR A 476 -1.39 22.88 -10.79
N ALA A 477 -2.59 23.04 -10.24
CA ALA A 477 -2.81 23.90 -9.07
C ALA A 477 -2.00 23.43 -7.84
N LEU A 478 -1.96 22.12 -7.58
CA LEU A 478 -1.17 21.55 -6.49
C LEU A 478 0.33 21.74 -6.70
N HIS A 479 0.82 21.56 -7.93
CA HIS A 479 2.22 21.79 -8.28
C HIS A 479 2.62 23.26 -8.10
N GLU A 480 1.83 24.19 -8.65
CA GLU A 480 2.10 25.62 -8.54
C GLU A 480 2.02 26.15 -7.11
N SER A 481 1.16 25.57 -6.28
CA SER A 481 1.09 25.91 -4.85
C SER A 481 2.30 25.43 -4.05
N ALA A 482 3.08 24.48 -4.61
CA ALA A 482 4.27 23.87 -4.01
C ALA A 482 4.01 23.24 -2.62
N VAL A 483 2.81 22.73 -2.35
CA VAL A 483 2.48 22.09 -1.07
C VAL A 483 3.05 20.68 -0.96
N TYR A 484 3.64 20.15 -2.02
CA TYR A 484 4.38 18.89 -2.01
C TYR A 484 5.82 19.10 -2.49
N LEU A 485 6.75 18.39 -1.86
CA LEU A 485 8.09 18.13 -2.38
C LEU A 485 8.15 16.64 -2.75
N PRO A 486 7.90 16.25 -4.00
CA PRO A 486 8.13 14.89 -4.47
C PRO A 486 9.62 14.57 -4.40
N ILE A 487 9.97 13.36 -3.90
CA ILE A 487 11.36 12.95 -3.66
C ILE A 487 11.76 11.84 -4.63
N SER A 488 11.06 10.70 -4.53
CA SER A 488 11.33 9.50 -5.32
C SER A 488 10.06 8.74 -5.62
N HIS A 489 10.10 7.90 -6.63
CA HIS A 489 9.04 6.92 -6.87
C HIS A 489 9.40 5.63 -6.14
N ALA A 490 8.60 5.30 -5.13
CA ALA A 490 8.75 4.07 -4.37
C ALA A 490 8.56 2.84 -5.26
N VAL A 491 9.37 1.83 -5.02
CA VAL A 491 9.38 0.56 -5.74
C VAL A 491 9.23 -0.60 -4.77
N ALA A 492 8.75 -1.73 -5.27
CA ALA A 492 8.89 -3.00 -4.58
C ALA A 492 10.19 -3.68 -5.02
N ILE A 493 10.78 -4.42 -4.09
CA ILE A 493 11.88 -5.34 -4.36
C ILE A 493 11.39 -6.76 -4.15
N GLU A 494 11.93 -7.69 -4.92
CA GLU A 494 11.84 -9.12 -4.64
C GLU A 494 13.24 -9.74 -4.72
N VAL A 495 13.54 -10.63 -3.79
CA VAL A 495 14.73 -11.47 -3.82
C VAL A 495 14.33 -12.87 -3.39
N HIS A 496 14.64 -13.87 -4.20
CA HIS A 496 14.24 -15.23 -3.93
C HIS A 496 15.35 -16.24 -4.29
N ARG A 497 15.31 -17.38 -3.63
CA ARG A 497 16.21 -18.50 -3.95
C ARG A 497 15.84 -19.09 -5.30
N SER A 498 16.82 -19.52 -6.07
CA SER A 498 16.64 -20.13 -7.39
C SER A 498 15.80 -21.43 -7.38
N ALA A 499 15.57 -22.01 -6.20
CA ALA A 499 14.64 -23.12 -6.00
C ALA A 499 13.16 -22.72 -6.16
N ILE A 500 12.85 -21.42 -6.24
CA ILE A 500 11.50 -20.90 -6.46
C ILE A 500 11.40 -20.33 -7.86
N ALA A 501 10.31 -20.63 -8.55
CA ALA A 501 9.97 -20.09 -9.86
C ALA A 501 8.60 -19.41 -9.83
N GLY A 502 8.30 -18.58 -10.85
CA GLY A 502 7.02 -17.87 -10.94
C GLY A 502 6.93 -16.68 -9.97
N VAL A 503 8.06 -16.23 -9.44
CA VAL A 503 8.12 -14.98 -8.68
C VAL A 503 8.03 -13.82 -9.65
N GLY A 504 7.24 -12.82 -9.31
CA GLY A 504 7.07 -11.59 -10.09
C GLY A 504 6.25 -10.61 -9.28
N PHE A 505 6.18 -9.37 -9.75
CA PHE A 505 5.42 -8.35 -9.05
C PHE A 505 3.92 -8.47 -9.30
N GLY A 506 3.11 -8.29 -8.25
CA GLY A 506 1.67 -8.11 -8.36
C GLY A 506 1.31 -6.77 -9.02
N ALA A 507 0.04 -6.61 -9.38
CA ALA A 507 -0.47 -5.36 -9.94
C ALA A 507 -0.48 -4.20 -8.91
N THR A 508 -0.37 -4.51 -7.62
CA THR A 508 -0.42 -3.56 -6.51
C THR A 508 0.70 -3.83 -5.52
N LEU A 509 1.04 -2.83 -4.70
CA LEU A 509 2.00 -2.97 -3.59
C LEU A 509 1.59 -4.00 -2.54
N ASN A 510 0.28 -4.25 -2.43
CA ASN A 510 -0.31 -4.99 -1.33
C ASN A 510 -0.62 -6.45 -1.65
N GLU A 511 -0.39 -6.89 -2.89
CA GLU A 511 -0.67 -8.24 -3.34
C GLU A 511 0.62 -8.96 -3.72
N ILE A 512 1.02 -9.95 -2.92
CA ILE A 512 2.14 -10.83 -3.22
C ILE A 512 1.58 -12.08 -3.90
N PRO A 513 2.00 -12.42 -5.14
CA PRO A 513 1.39 -13.49 -5.91
C PRO A 513 1.85 -14.89 -5.48
N PHE A 514 1.76 -15.23 -4.20
CA PHE A 514 2.21 -16.52 -3.66
C PHE A 514 1.60 -17.74 -4.36
N ALA A 515 0.36 -17.62 -4.84
CA ALA A 515 -0.32 -18.73 -5.52
C ALA A 515 0.27 -19.03 -6.91
N ALA A 516 0.95 -18.07 -7.54
CA ALA A 516 1.64 -18.26 -8.81
C ALA A 516 3.05 -18.86 -8.66
N MET A 517 3.60 -18.80 -7.45
CA MET A 517 4.93 -19.32 -7.16
C MET A 517 4.90 -20.84 -7.09
N ARG A 518 5.98 -21.48 -7.55
CA ARG A 518 6.14 -22.93 -7.59
C ARG A 518 7.59 -23.32 -7.33
N PRO A 519 7.88 -24.54 -6.89
CA PRO A 519 9.24 -25.06 -6.93
C PRO A 519 9.80 -24.97 -8.35
N ALA A 520 11.05 -24.52 -8.49
CA ALA A 520 11.73 -24.62 -9.77
C ALA A 520 11.88 -26.11 -10.10
N SER A 521 11.41 -26.52 -11.27
CA SER A 521 11.68 -27.88 -11.76
C SER A 521 13.19 -28.02 -11.92
N ASP A 522 13.78 -29.13 -11.46
CA ASP A 522 15.14 -29.49 -11.83
C ASP A 522 15.24 -29.41 -13.36
N ARG A 523 16.26 -28.70 -13.86
CA ARG A 523 16.60 -28.63 -15.29
C ARG A 523 17.14 -30.00 -15.76
N ALA A 524 16.31 -31.01 -15.70
CA ALA A 524 16.66 -32.35 -16.16
C ALA A 524 15.66 -32.86 -17.22
N ASP A 525 15.20 -31.99 -18.12
CA ASP A 525 14.55 -32.41 -19.35
C ASP A 525 14.56 -31.22 -20.36
N ARG A 526 15.75 -30.96 -20.94
CA ARG A 526 15.91 -30.32 -22.23
C ARG A 526 17.10 -30.90 -22.97
#